data_4fca909d928cd8cabef1cc9cf3269c5b
#
_entry.id   4fca909d928cd8cabef1cc9cf3269c5b
#
_cell.length_a   1.000
_cell.length_b   1.000
_cell.length_c   1.000
_cell.angle_alpha   90.00
_cell.angle_beta   90.00
_cell.angle_gamma   90.00
#
_symmetry.space_group_name_H-M   'P 1'
#
loop_
_entity.id
_entity.type
_entity.pdbx_description
1 polymer ?
#
loop_
_entity_poly.entity_id
_entity_poly.type
_entity_poly.pdbx_seq_one_letter_code
_entity_poly.pdbx_strand_id
1 'polypeptide(L)'
;ITVRTIVFRLIALAATFLLVKEKSDYLVFAAITVFATVGSGLVNFINLRKIILLKFIGQYEFKRHLKPMFIFFLTSFAIAIYTTTDSAMLGFMTNDTEVGFYNAAIRIKAILLSIVTSLGVVLLPRLSYYIQNNMQSEFNAALNKSINFVFVIALPVVLFFILFAEQTILVLAGEQYTDAILPLKIVMLAIVFVGITNILGVQILIPLKKETALFTSVIIAAFVDIVLNLWLIPKFASVGAAIAVVCAEFAVLCVQIYMVRSYLGILFVGIEYVKIIISLALSGIVSYFLYPFISSYLIVNLAIIAIIFGIVYL
;
A
#
# COMPACT_ATOMS: atom_id res chain seq x y z
N ILE A 1 12.50 13.72 -11.12
CA ILE A 1 11.03 13.58 -11.11
C ILE A 1 10.50 13.88 -9.71
N THR A 2 10.91 13.14 -8.68
CA THR A 2 10.37 13.20 -7.30
C THR A 2 10.38 14.59 -6.69
N VAL A 3 11.51 15.31 -6.71
CA VAL A 3 11.61 16.65 -6.14
C VAL A 3 10.59 17.62 -6.73
N ARG A 4 10.42 17.60 -8.05
CA ARG A 4 9.45 18.48 -8.75
C ARG A 4 8.02 18.16 -8.34
N THR A 5 7.67 16.87 -8.28
CA THR A 5 6.32 16.45 -7.84
C THR A 5 6.06 16.89 -6.40
N ILE A 6 7.06 16.79 -5.51
CA ILE A 6 6.96 17.28 -4.12
C ILE A 6 6.72 18.78 -4.09
N VAL A 7 7.51 19.57 -4.85
CA VAL A 7 7.34 21.03 -4.91
C VAL A 7 5.93 21.42 -5.35
N PHE A 8 5.41 20.82 -6.44
CA PHE A 8 4.04 21.11 -6.88
C PHE A 8 2.98 20.70 -5.87
N ARG A 9 3.17 19.60 -5.14
CA ARG A 9 2.27 19.18 -4.05
C ARG A 9 2.31 20.14 -2.86
N LEU A 10 3.49 20.64 -2.49
CA LEU A 10 3.60 21.64 -1.41
C LEU A 10 2.95 22.98 -1.82
N ILE A 11 3.13 23.42 -3.08
CA ILE A 11 2.43 24.60 -3.60
C ILE A 11 0.91 24.40 -3.57
N ALA A 12 0.42 23.21 -4.00
CA ALA A 12 -0.99 22.89 -3.95
C ALA A 12 -1.53 22.86 -2.52
N LEU A 13 -0.78 22.31 -1.58
CA LEU A 13 -1.15 22.31 -0.16
C LEU A 13 -1.29 23.73 0.38
N ALA A 14 -0.28 24.58 0.15
CA ALA A 14 -0.34 25.98 0.56
C ALA A 14 -1.50 26.73 -0.09
N ALA A 15 -1.72 26.53 -1.40
CA ALA A 15 -2.83 27.14 -2.13
C ALA A 15 -4.20 26.67 -1.57
N THR A 16 -4.32 25.39 -1.19
CA THR A 16 -5.55 24.87 -0.57
C THR A 16 -5.88 25.58 0.73
N PHE A 17 -4.91 25.76 1.63
CA PHE A 17 -5.12 26.48 2.89
C PHE A 17 -5.43 27.98 2.70
N LEU A 18 -4.92 28.59 1.65
CA LEU A 18 -5.12 30.02 1.39
C LEU A 18 -6.43 30.31 0.66
N LEU A 19 -6.84 29.46 -0.28
CA LEU A 19 -7.91 29.74 -1.24
C LEU A 19 -9.20 28.95 -0.98
N VAL A 20 -9.14 27.81 -0.29
CA VAL A 20 -10.32 26.99 0.02
C VAL A 20 -10.75 27.27 1.44
N LYS A 21 -11.81 28.05 1.60
CA LYS A 21 -12.34 28.47 2.93
C LYS A 21 -13.73 27.95 3.20
N GLU A 22 -14.53 27.74 2.16
CA GLU A 22 -15.92 27.33 2.27
C GLU A 22 -16.19 26.03 1.49
N LYS A 23 -17.32 25.38 1.80
CA LYS A 23 -17.77 24.16 1.08
C LYS A 23 -18.05 24.42 -0.41
N SER A 24 -18.38 25.66 -0.75
CA SER A 24 -18.62 26.13 -2.14
C SER A 24 -17.35 26.17 -2.99
N ASP A 25 -16.16 26.20 -2.38
CA ASP A 25 -14.86 26.32 -3.07
C ASP A 25 -14.35 25.00 -3.69
N TYR A 26 -15.23 24.01 -3.87
CA TYR A 26 -14.84 22.70 -4.41
C TYR A 26 -14.22 22.81 -5.83
N LEU A 27 -14.65 23.79 -6.65
CA LEU A 27 -14.05 24.04 -7.97
C LEU A 27 -12.61 24.59 -7.84
N VAL A 28 -12.36 25.45 -6.86
CA VAL A 28 -11.01 25.97 -6.57
C VAL A 28 -10.11 24.82 -6.12
N PHE A 29 -10.59 23.94 -5.24
CA PHE A 29 -9.85 22.76 -4.82
C PHE A 29 -9.54 21.80 -5.99
N ALA A 30 -10.51 21.57 -6.88
CA ALA A 30 -10.32 20.79 -8.08
C ALA A 30 -9.25 21.42 -9.01
N ALA A 31 -9.33 22.73 -9.24
CA ALA A 31 -8.36 23.46 -10.06
C ALA A 31 -6.93 23.37 -9.48
N ILE A 32 -6.76 23.52 -8.16
CA ILE A 32 -5.47 23.37 -7.47
C ILE A 32 -4.90 21.95 -7.69
N THR A 33 -5.75 20.94 -7.57
CA THR A 33 -5.35 19.53 -7.74
C THR A 33 -4.91 19.25 -9.19
N VAL A 34 -5.65 19.75 -10.16
CA VAL A 34 -5.31 19.66 -11.59
C VAL A 34 -3.99 20.40 -11.87
N PHE A 35 -3.84 21.62 -11.36
CA PHE A 35 -2.60 22.40 -11.50
C PHE A 35 -1.38 21.65 -10.97
N ALA A 36 -1.47 21.04 -9.79
CA ALA A 36 -0.37 20.28 -9.20
C ALA A 36 0.03 19.08 -10.07
N THR A 37 -0.97 18.37 -10.57
CA THR A 37 -0.75 17.16 -11.38
C THR A 37 -0.22 17.50 -12.77
N VAL A 38 -0.91 18.40 -13.49
CA VAL A 38 -0.54 18.80 -14.85
C VAL A 38 0.77 19.59 -14.84
N GLY A 39 0.94 20.52 -13.90
CA GLY A 39 2.15 21.33 -13.78
C GLY A 39 3.41 20.48 -13.56
N SER A 40 3.36 19.54 -12.63
CA SER A 40 4.48 18.59 -12.41
C SER A 40 4.74 17.74 -13.65
N GLY A 41 3.69 17.31 -14.35
CA GLY A 41 3.78 16.54 -15.59
C GLY A 41 4.43 17.32 -16.73
N LEU A 42 4.03 18.57 -16.93
CA LEU A 42 4.60 19.46 -17.97
C LEU A 42 6.09 19.71 -17.75
N VAL A 43 6.50 20.03 -16.52
CA VAL A 43 7.92 20.22 -16.19
C VAL A 43 8.72 18.94 -16.38
N ASN A 44 8.16 17.78 -16.06
CA ASN A 44 8.79 16.51 -16.34
C ASN A 44 8.91 16.22 -17.84
N PHE A 45 7.89 16.55 -18.62
CA PHE A 45 7.89 16.41 -20.08
C PHE A 45 8.94 17.31 -20.75
N ILE A 46 9.09 18.57 -20.33
CA ILE A 46 10.10 19.49 -20.84
C ILE A 46 11.52 18.91 -20.59
N ASN A 47 11.75 18.33 -19.40
CA ASN A 47 13.04 17.73 -19.08
C ASN A 47 13.28 16.40 -19.79
N LEU A 48 12.24 15.67 -20.17
CA LEU A 48 12.35 14.43 -20.91
C LEU A 48 13.03 14.63 -22.26
N ARG A 49 12.80 15.81 -22.92
CA ARG A 49 13.47 16.19 -24.18
C ARG A 49 15.00 16.17 -24.09
N LYS A 50 15.57 16.31 -22.89
CA LYS A 50 17.03 16.24 -22.69
C LYS A 50 17.58 14.82 -22.64
N ILE A 51 16.70 13.84 -22.43
CA ILE A 51 17.06 12.43 -22.21
C ILE A 51 16.66 11.56 -23.42
N ILE A 52 15.57 11.92 -24.09
CA ILE A 52 15.01 11.17 -25.21
C ILE A 52 15.22 11.94 -26.51
N LEU A 53 15.76 11.29 -27.49
CA LEU A 53 15.78 11.77 -28.88
C LEU A 53 14.36 11.61 -29.46
N LEU A 54 13.62 12.72 -29.55
CA LEU A 54 12.30 12.77 -30.20
C LEU A 54 12.42 12.73 -31.75
N LYS A 55 13.35 11.89 -32.25
CA LYS A 55 13.55 11.72 -33.68
C LYS A 55 12.95 10.39 -34.11
N PHE A 56 12.20 10.40 -35.17
CA PHE A 56 11.71 9.17 -35.78
C PHE A 56 12.91 8.36 -36.31
N ILE A 57 13.19 7.21 -35.68
CA ILE A 57 14.43 6.44 -35.96
C ILE A 57 14.14 5.19 -36.81
N GLY A 58 12.92 4.99 -37.33
CA GLY A 58 12.61 3.88 -38.19
C GLY A 58 11.49 2.95 -37.75
N GLN A 59 11.55 1.67 -38.02
CA GLN A 59 10.47 0.73 -37.78
C GLN A 59 10.33 0.41 -36.29
N TYR A 60 9.18 0.75 -35.72
CA TYR A 60 8.85 0.40 -34.34
C TYR A 60 8.14 -0.95 -34.28
N GLU A 61 8.63 -1.85 -33.45
CA GLU A 61 8.01 -3.16 -33.20
C GLU A 61 6.85 -3.04 -32.19
N PHE A 62 5.81 -2.27 -32.50
CA PHE A 62 4.65 -2.06 -31.61
C PHE A 62 4.01 -3.38 -31.16
N LYS A 63 3.88 -4.34 -32.07
CA LYS A 63 3.23 -5.63 -31.76
C LYS A 63 3.91 -6.41 -30.63
N ARG A 64 5.24 -6.29 -30.51
CA ARG A 64 6.03 -6.93 -29.45
C ARG A 64 5.65 -6.40 -28.06
N HIS A 65 5.31 -5.13 -27.96
CA HIS A 65 4.99 -4.46 -26.69
C HIS A 65 3.50 -4.52 -26.34
N LEU A 66 2.60 -4.76 -27.32
CA LEU A 66 1.16 -4.75 -27.09
C LEU A 66 0.70 -5.78 -26.06
N LYS A 67 1.20 -7.03 -26.15
CA LYS A 67 0.80 -8.12 -25.26
C LYS A 67 1.16 -7.84 -23.78
N PRO A 68 2.41 -7.51 -23.42
CA PRO A 68 2.75 -7.13 -22.05
C PRO A 68 1.97 -5.91 -21.56
N MET A 69 1.86 -4.86 -22.38
CA MET A 69 1.11 -3.65 -22.03
C MET A 69 -0.37 -3.95 -21.72
N PHE A 70 -1.00 -4.81 -22.53
CA PHE A 70 -2.39 -5.21 -22.31
C PHE A 70 -2.57 -6.01 -21.02
N ILE A 71 -1.63 -6.92 -20.70
CA ILE A 71 -1.66 -7.67 -19.44
C ILE A 71 -1.49 -6.72 -18.24
N PHE A 72 -0.54 -5.78 -18.28
CA PHE A 72 -0.38 -4.80 -17.22
C PHE A 72 -1.60 -3.87 -17.09
N PHE A 73 -2.19 -3.46 -18.21
CA PHE A 73 -3.44 -2.70 -18.20
C PHE A 73 -4.57 -3.49 -17.51
N LEU A 74 -4.79 -4.74 -17.91
CA LEU A 74 -5.80 -5.59 -17.31
C LEU A 74 -5.53 -5.85 -15.82
N THR A 75 -4.27 -6.03 -15.43
CA THR A 75 -3.88 -6.20 -14.02
C THR A 75 -4.20 -4.93 -13.23
N SER A 76 -3.80 -3.76 -13.73
CA SER A 76 -4.08 -2.48 -13.08
C SER A 76 -5.58 -2.18 -13.01
N PHE A 77 -6.32 -2.53 -14.07
CA PHE A 77 -7.77 -2.38 -14.12
C PHE A 77 -8.47 -3.31 -13.11
N ALA A 78 -8.03 -4.56 -13.02
CA ALA A 78 -8.56 -5.51 -12.03
C ALA A 78 -8.27 -5.05 -10.59
N ILE A 79 -7.05 -4.55 -10.31
CA ILE A 79 -6.71 -3.96 -9.02
C ILE A 79 -7.61 -2.75 -8.71
N ALA A 80 -7.78 -1.83 -9.67
CA ALA A 80 -8.63 -0.66 -9.48
C ALA A 80 -10.09 -1.07 -9.20
N ILE A 81 -10.61 -2.06 -9.91
CA ILE A 81 -11.96 -2.57 -9.66
C ILE A 81 -12.09 -3.06 -8.23
N TYR A 82 -11.29 -4.04 -7.80
CA TYR A 82 -11.50 -4.63 -6.48
C TYR A 82 -11.22 -3.63 -5.35
N THR A 83 -10.26 -2.71 -5.49
CA THR A 83 -9.99 -1.69 -4.45
C THR A 83 -11.04 -0.59 -4.34
N THR A 84 -11.86 -0.37 -5.38
CA THR A 84 -12.96 0.61 -5.35
C THR A 84 -14.33 -0.05 -5.17
N THR A 85 -14.45 -1.32 -5.52
CA THR A 85 -15.71 -2.08 -5.46
C THR A 85 -16.21 -2.19 -4.02
N ASP A 86 -15.34 -2.38 -3.04
CA ASP A 86 -15.69 -2.43 -1.61
C ASP A 86 -16.50 -1.22 -1.19
N SER A 87 -15.96 -0.01 -1.48
CA SER A 87 -16.64 1.25 -1.13
C SER A 87 -17.96 1.42 -1.89
N ALA A 88 -18.00 1.00 -3.17
CA ALA A 88 -19.22 1.07 -3.97
C ALA A 88 -20.27 0.09 -3.45
N MET A 89 -19.90 -1.18 -3.22
CA MET A 89 -20.81 -2.19 -2.66
C MET A 89 -21.33 -1.77 -1.28
N LEU A 90 -20.44 -1.24 -0.43
CA LEU A 90 -20.82 -0.75 0.89
C LEU A 90 -21.86 0.38 0.80
N GLY A 91 -21.67 1.35 -0.12
CA GLY A 91 -22.63 2.43 -0.36
C GLY A 91 -23.97 1.96 -0.88
N PHE A 92 -23.97 0.97 -1.81
CA PHE A 92 -25.22 0.40 -2.33
C PHE A 92 -25.97 -0.51 -1.35
N MET A 93 -25.24 -1.20 -0.46
CA MET A 93 -25.80 -2.22 0.44
C MET A 93 -26.08 -1.69 1.85
N THR A 94 -25.51 -0.54 2.22
CA THR A 94 -25.67 0.07 3.54
C THR A 94 -25.99 1.57 3.45
N ASN A 95 -25.05 2.46 3.81
CA ASN A 95 -25.19 3.91 3.78
C ASN A 95 -23.84 4.62 3.66
N ASP A 96 -23.87 5.94 3.40
CA ASP A 96 -22.68 6.78 3.24
C ASP A 96 -21.79 6.86 4.49
N THR A 97 -22.38 6.71 5.69
CA THR A 97 -21.64 6.74 6.96
C THR A 97 -20.70 5.55 7.07
N GLU A 98 -21.18 4.36 6.74
CA GLU A 98 -20.37 3.14 6.73
C GLU A 98 -19.24 3.21 5.68
N VAL A 99 -19.53 3.79 4.51
CA VAL A 99 -18.52 4.09 3.48
C VAL A 99 -17.46 5.04 4.05
N GLY A 100 -17.87 6.03 4.84
CA GLY A 100 -16.98 6.96 5.54
C GLY A 100 -16.03 6.24 6.50
N PHE A 101 -16.55 5.34 7.34
CA PHE A 101 -15.75 4.56 8.30
C PHE A 101 -14.74 3.65 7.60
N TYR A 102 -15.17 2.92 6.58
CA TYR A 102 -14.30 2.07 5.78
C TYR A 102 -13.20 2.88 5.08
N ASN A 103 -13.55 3.98 4.43
CA ASN A 103 -12.60 4.81 3.71
C ASN A 103 -11.58 5.47 4.64
N ALA A 104 -11.93 5.85 5.87
CA ALA A 104 -10.99 6.34 6.86
C ALA A 104 -9.91 5.27 7.17
N ALA A 105 -10.33 4.04 7.42
CA ALA A 105 -9.42 2.92 7.66
C ALA A 105 -8.52 2.61 6.45
N ILE A 106 -9.09 2.56 5.24
CA ILE A 106 -8.34 2.27 3.99
C ILE A 106 -7.32 3.36 3.67
N ARG A 107 -7.63 4.64 3.92
CA ARG A 107 -6.68 5.75 3.68
C ARG A 107 -5.48 5.65 4.61
N ILE A 108 -5.68 5.33 5.89
CA ILE A 108 -4.58 5.11 6.83
C ILE A 108 -3.74 3.90 6.38
N LYS A 109 -4.37 2.77 6.05
CA LYS A 109 -3.69 1.59 5.50
C LYS A 109 -2.84 1.97 4.27
N ALA A 110 -3.37 2.73 3.32
CA ALA A 110 -2.68 3.09 2.09
C ALA A 110 -1.41 3.90 2.33
N ILE A 111 -1.43 4.85 3.28
CA ILE A 111 -0.24 5.63 3.66
C ILE A 111 0.84 4.70 4.21
N LEU A 112 0.50 3.84 5.15
CA LEU A 112 1.43 2.91 5.80
C LEU A 112 1.97 1.87 4.81
N LEU A 113 1.10 1.35 3.95
CA LEU A 113 1.48 0.40 2.90
C LEU A 113 2.50 0.99 1.93
N SER A 114 2.41 2.28 1.62
CA SER A 114 3.38 2.95 0.73
C SER A 114 4.81 2.89 1.27
N ILE A 115 4.99 2.90 2.59
CA ILE A 115 6.30 2.75 3.25
C ILE A 115 6.81 1.33 3.04
N VAL A 116 5.98 0.33 3.32
CA VAL A 116 6.34 -1.10 3.23
C VAL A 116 6.70 -1.52 1.80
N THR A 117 5.97 -1.00 0.79
CA THR A 117 6.16 -1.37 -0.61
C THR A 117 7.20 -0.52 -1.35
N SER A 118 7.71 0.55 -0.73
CA SER A 118 8.65 1.49 -1.35
C SER A 118 9.93 0.83 -1.88
N LEU A 119 10.46 -0.15 -1.16
CA LEU A 119 11.66 -0.87 -1.55
C LEU A 119 11.47 -1.66 -2.85
N GLY A 120 10.28 -2.20 -3.08
CA GLY A 120 9.96 -2.97 -4.28
C GLY A 120 10.14 -2.17 -5.57
N VAL A 121 9.70 -0.92 -5.56
CA VAL A 121 9.82 -0.03 -6.71
C VAL A 121 11.29 0.28 -7.04
N VAL A 122 12.11 0.47 -6.00
CA VAL A 122 13.54 0.79 -6.15
C VAL A 122 14.34 -0.43 -6.62
N LEU A 123 14.00 -1.62 -6.15
CA LEU A 123 14.75 -2.84 -6.46
C LEU A 123 14.37 -3.49 -7.79
N LEU A 124 13.18 -3.26 -8.33
CA LEU A 124 12.70 -3.89 -9.55
C LEU A 124 13.67 -3.79 -10.75
N PRO A 125 14.25 -2.63 -11.10
CA PRO A 125 15.22 -2.55 -12.20
C PRO A 125 16.47 -3.39 -11.95
N ARG A 126 16.96 -3.41 -10.71
CA ARG A 126 18.15 -4.16 -10.31
C ARG A 126 17.91 -5.67 -10.34
N LEU A 127 16.75 -6.13 -9.87
CA LEU A 127 16.36 -7.54 -9.94
C LEU A 127 16.19 -8.01 -11.38
N SER A 128 15.58 -7.18 -12.23
CA SER A 128 15.48 -7.46 -13.68
C SER A 128 16.85 -7.58 -14.34
N TYR A 129 17.80 -6.72 -13.97
CA TYR A 129 19.18 -6.79 -14.44
C TYR A 129 19.87 -8.10 -14.01
N TYR A 130 19.73 -8.51 -12.76
CA TYR A 130 20.32 -9.76 -12.26
C TYR A 130 19.80 -10.99 -13.00
N ILE A 131 18.49 -11.07 -13.23
CA ILE A 131 17.89 -12.18 -14.00
C ILE A 131 18.39 -12.19 -15.45
N GLN A 132 18.45 -11.03 -16.12
CA GLN A 132 18.91 -10.95 -17.51
C GLN A 132 20.38 -11.34 -17.69
N ASN A 133 21.21 -11.14 -16.67
CA ASN A 133 22.65 -11.46 -16.70
C ASN A 133 22.98 -12.79 -16.00
N ASN A 134 21.98 -13.63 -15.67
CA ASN A 134 22.12 -14.92 -14.97
C ASN A 134 22.84 -14.81 -13.60
N MET A 135 22.73 -13.67 -12.93
CA MET A 135 23.30 -13.39 -11.60
C MET A 135 22.36 -13.89 -10.51
N GLN A 136 22.18 -15.20 -10.40
CA GLN A 136 21.19 -15.83 -9.52
C GLN A 136 21.52 -15.61 -8.03
N SER A 137 22.78 -15.56 -7.65
CA SER A 137 23.25 -15.33 -6.27
C SER A 137 22.83 -13.95 -5.78
N GLU A 138 23.08 -12.92 -6.60
CA GLU A 138 22.77 -11.52 -6.31
C GLU A 138 21.25 -11.29 -6.29
N PHE A 139 20.53 -11.96 -7.20
CA PHE A 139 19.07 -11.93 -7.21
C PHE A 139 18.50 -12.49 -5.90
N ASN A 140 18.96 -13.66 -5.46
CA ASN A 140 18.51 -14.31 -4.22
C ASN A 140 18.87 -13.47 -3.00
N ALA A 141 20.09 -12.92 -2.94
CA ALA A 141 20.51 -12.04 -1.84
C ALA A 141 19.67 -10.76 -1.77
N ALA A 142 19.28 -10.17 -2.89
CA ALA A 142 18.41 -9.00 -2.92
C ALA A 142 16.99 -9.33 -2.47
N LEU A 143 16.44 -10.48 -2.87
CA LEU A 143 15.13 -10.95 -2.41
C LEU A 143 15.09 -11.20 -0.90
N ASN A 144 16.14 -11.83 -0.34
CA ASN A 144 16.24 -12.04 1.10
C ASN A 144 16.27 -10.72 1.88
N LYS A 145 16.99 -9.73 1.38
CA LYS A 145 16.97 -8.38 1.98
C LYS A 145 15.58 -7.75 1.91
N SER A 146 14.87 -7.95 0.78
CA SER A 146 13.52 -7.40 0.60
C SER A 146 12.52 -8.02 1.57
N ILE A 147 12.52 -9.35 1.73
CA ILE A 147 11.59 -10.02 2.63
C ILE A 147 11.87 -9.66 4.09
N ASN A 148 13.16 -9.60 4.47
CA ASN A 148 13.55 -9.16 5.80
C ASN A 148 13.09 -7.72 6.08
N PHE A 149 13.29 -6.80 5.13
CA PHE A 149 12.79 -5.43 5.21
C PHE A 149 11.27 -5.37 5.44
N VAL A 150 10.50 -6.17 4.68
CA VAL A 150 9.05 -6.22 4.85
C VAL A 150 8.68 -6.68 6.26
N PHE A 151 9.28 -7.75 6.78
CA PHE A 151 8.99 -8.20 8.14
C PHE A 151 9.41 -7.19 9.20
N VAL A 152 10.60 -6.61 9.08
CA VAL A 152 11.12 -5.62 10.03
C VAL A 152 10.29 -4.33 10.06
N ILE A 153 9.68 -3.93 8.95
CA ILE A 153 8.87 -2.69 8.88
C ILE A 153 7.38 -2.96 9.03
N ALA A 154 6.83 -3.97 8.34
CA ALA A 154 5.38 -4.20 8.33
C ALA A 154 4.86 -4.66 9.68
N LEU A 155 5.56 -5.59 10.35
CA LEU A 155 5.08 -6.14 11.61
C LEU A 155 4.95 -5.09 12.73
N PRO A 156 5.96 -4.25 13.02
CA PRO A 156 5.82 -3.21 14.04
C PRO A 156 4.77 -2.15 13.65
N VAL A 157 4.69 -1.77 12.37
CA VAL A 157 3.65 -0.86 11.89
C VAL A 157 2.27 -1.45 12.15
N VAL A 158 2.04 -2.69 11.77
CA VAL A 158 0.74 -3.36 11.98
C VAL A 158 0.41 -3.46 13.47
N LEU A 159 1.35 -3.92 14.29
CA LEU A 159 1.14 -4.04 15.73
C LEU A 159 0.82 -2.69 16.39
N PHE A 160 1.60 -1.65 16.08
CA PHE A 160 1.38 -0.32 16.60
C PHE A 160 -0.03 0.21 16.26
N PHE A 161 -0.42 0.14 15.00
CA PHE A 161 -1.71 0.67 14.55
C PHE A 161 -2.90 -0.22 14.95
N ILE A 162 -2.70 -1.48 15.32
CA ILE A 162 -3.74 -2.29 15.97
C ILE A 162 -3.89 -1.90 17.45
N LEU A 163 -2.78 -1.73 18.18
CA LEU A 163 -2.81 -1.38 19.60
C LEU A 163 -3.39 0.03 19.83
N PHE A 164 -2.98 0.98 18.99
CA PHE A 164 -3.36 2.39 19.10
C PHE A 164 -4.36 2.83 18.00
N ALA A 165 -5.22 1.91 17.54
CA ALA A 165 -6.20 2.18 16.49
C ALA A 165 -7.19 3.25 16.90
N GLU A 166 -7.69 3.22 18.15
CA GLU A 166 -8.60 4.21 18.70
C GLU A 166 -7.99 5.61 18.67
N GLN A 167 -6.79 5.75 19.22
CA GLN A 167 -6.07 7.02 19.25
C GLN A 167 -5.77 7.54 17.84
N THR A 168 -5.43 6.62 16.92
CA THR A 168 -5.17 6.96 15.53
C THR A 168 -6.43 7.51 14.85
N ILE A 169 -7.59 6.88 15.05
CA ILE A 169 -8.86 7.34 14.47
C ILE A 169 -9.26 8.68 15.10
N LEU A 170 -9.18 8.82 16.41
CA LEU A 170 -9.53 10.06 17.08
C LEU A 170 -8.65 11.25 16.63
N VAL A 171 -7.36 11.01 16.42
CA VAL A 171 -6.43 12.06 15.94
C VAL A 171 -6.65 12.42 14.48
N LEU A 172 -6.86 11.44 13.60
CA LEU A 172 -6.87 11.66 12.16
C LEU A 172 -8.27 11.90 11.57
N ALA A 173 -9.30 11.31 12.15
CA ALA A 173 -10.66 11.37 11.64
C ALA A 173 -11.65 12.05 12.62
N GLY A 174 -11.34 12.09 13.91
CA GLY A 174 -12.19 12.67 14.94
C GLY A 174 -13.16 11.68 15.58
N GLU A 175 -13.84 12.12 16.66
CA GLU A 175 -14.73 11.29 17.49
C GLU A 175 -15.92 10.68 16.72
N GLN A 176 -16.38 11.35 15.68
CA GLN A 176 -17.47 10.86 14.83
C GLN A 176 -17.13 9.60 14.03
N TYR A 177 -15.85 9.18 14.00
CA TYR A 177 -15.35 8.01 13.28
C TYR A 177 -14.98 6.85 14.20
N THR A 178 -15.48 6.79 15.44
CA THR A 178 -15.17 5.70 16.39
C THR A 178 -15.48 4.31 15.83
N ASP A 179 -16.53 4.17 15.01
CA ASP A 179 -16.88 2.89 14.39
C ASP A 179 -15.88 2.45 13.29
N ALA A 180 -14.98 3.33 12.85
CA ALA A 180 -13.87 2.99 11.98
C ALA A 180 -12.71 2.26 12.69
N ILE A 181 -12.71 2.19 14.03
CA ILE A 181 -11.62 1.57 14.82
C ILE A 181 -11.49 0.08 14.49
N LEU A 182 -12.59 -0.64 14.47
CA LEU A 182 -12.56 -2.09 14.19
C LEU A 182 -12.20 -2.38 12.71
N PRO A 183 -12.78 -1.73 11.70
CA PRO A 183 -12.30 -1.78 10.33
C PRO A 183 -10.79 -1.50 10.21
N LEU A 184 -10.27 -0.46 10.89
CA LEU A 184 -8.85 -0.15 10.87
C LEU A 184 -7.99 -1.30 11.40
N LYS A 185 -8.33 -1.84 12.57
CA LYS A 185 -7.60 -2.98 13.16
C LYS A 185 -7.53 -4.18 12.19
N ILE A 186 -8.62 -4.46 11.51
CA ILE A 186 -8.70 -5.59 10.56
C ILE A 186 -7.85 -5.32 9.32
N VAL A 187 -8.02 -4.17 8.67
CA VAL A 187 -7.29 -3.90 7.42
C VAL A 187 -5.78 -3.73 7.61
N MET A 188 -5.30 -3.48 8.84
CA MET A 188 -3.86 -3.46 9.14
C MET A 188 -3.20 -4.80 8.82
N LEU A 189 -3.88 -5.92 9.01
CA LEU A 189 -3.35 -7.25 8.67
C LEU A 189 -3.01 -7.39 7.19
N ALA A 190 -3.77 -6.74 6.31
CA ALA A 190 -3.51 -6.74 4.88
C ALA A 190 -2.14 -6.15 4.51
N ILE A 191 -1.56 -5.26 5.34
CA ILE A 191 -0.24 -4.66 5.09
C ILE A 191 0.86 -5.73 5.00
N VAL A 192 0.81 -6.74 5.86
CA VAL A 192 1.78 -7.86 5.84
C VAL A 192 1.61 -8.67 4.55
N PHE A 193 0.36 -9.02 4.21
CA PHE A 193 0.08 -9.80 3.01
C PHE A 193 0.50 -9.05 1.75
N VAL A 194 0.11 -7.79 1.61
CA VAL A 194 0.48 -6.96 0.46
C VAL A 194 1.99 -6.70 0.42
N GLY A 195 2.66 -6.55 1.57
CA GLY A 195 4.11 -6.43 1.63
C GLY A 195 4.81 -7.66 1.04
N ILE A 196 4.36 -8.86 1.39
CA ILE A 196 4.91 -10.12 0.87
C ILE A 196 4.53 -10.28 -0.61
N THR A 197 3.27 -10.07 -0.99
CA THR A 197 2.82 -10.22 -2.39
C THR A 197 3.46 -9.20 -3.33
N ASN A 198 3.85 -8.03 -2.84
CA ASN A 198 4.68 -7.08 -3.60
C ASN A 198 6.04 -7.70 -3.97
N ILE A 199 6.66 -8.46 -3.07
CA ILE A 199 7.92 -9.16 -3.38
C ILE A 199 7.66 -10.29 -4.38
N LEU A 200 6.68 -11.15 -4.11
CA LEU A 200 6.39 -12.31 -4.96
C LEU A 200 5.94 -11.87 -6.36
N GLY A 201 5.03 -10.91 -6.44
CA GLY A 201 4.47 -10.41 -7.70
C GLY A 201 5.42 -9.48 -8.45
N VAL A 202 5.83 -8.38 -7.82
CA VAL A 202 6.58 -7.33 -8.51
C VAL A 202 8.07 -7.66 -8.63
N GLN A 203 8.68 -8.24 -7.58
CA GLN A 203 10.13 -8.47 -7.55
C GLN A 203 10.54 -9.84 -8.09
N ILE A 204 9.62 -10.82 -8.17
CA ILE A 204 9.91 -12.15 -8.73
C ILE A 204 9.19 -12.36 -10.06
N LEU A 205 7.84 -12.30 -10.09
CA LEU A 205 7.08 -12.66 -11.29
C LEU A 205 7.34 -11.72 -12.46
N ILE A 206 7.47 -10.41 -12.24
CA ILE A 206 7.72 -9.45 -13.33
C ILE A 206 9.12 -9.64 -13.96
N PRO A 207 10.25 -9.70 -13.21
CA PRO A 207 11.57 -9.97 -13.81
C PRO A 207 11.63 -11.31 -14.54
N LEU A 208 10.88 -12.32 -14.09
CA LEU A 208 10.76 -13.62 -14.72
C LEU A 208 9.82 -13.64 -15.94
N LYS A 209 9.26 -12.49 -16.35
CA LYS A 209 8.28 -12.37 -17.45
C LYS A 209 7.04 -13.24 -17.26
N LYS A 210 6.58 -13.40 -16.01
CA LYS A 210 5.39 -14.17 -15.63
C LYS A 210 4.23 -13.24 -15.25
N GLU A 211 3.99 -12.18 -16.04
CA GLU A 211 2.95 -11.18 -15.78
C GLU A 211 1.53 -11.80 -15.76
N THR A 212 1.32 -12.86 -16.55
CA THR A 212 0.05 -13.60 -16.54
C THR A 212 -0.22 -14.26 -15.19
N ALA A 213 0.81 -14.75 -14.49
CA ALA A 213 0.67 -15.32 -13.16
C ALA A 213 0.26 -14.25 -12.13
N LEU A 214 0.87 -13.06 -12.22
CA LEU A 214 0.47 -11.90 -11.42
C LEU A 214 -1.00 -11.54 -11.69
N PHE A 215 -1.39 -11.39 -12.94
CA PHE A 215 -2.77 -11.10 -13.33
C PHE A 215 -3.77 -12.14 -12.79
N THR A 216 -3.45 -13.45 -12.94
CA THR A 216 -4.31 -14.52 -12.43
C THR A 216 -4.52 -14.43 -10.92
N SER A 217 -3.46 -14.11 -10.15
CA SER A 217 -3.58 -13.96 -8.69
C SER A 217 -4.53 -12.82 -8.31
N VAL A 218 -4.48 -11.70 -9.04
CA VAL A 218 -5.35 -10.54 -8.82
C VAL A 218 -6.82 -10.85 -9.18
N ILE A 219 -7.07 -11.57 -10.28
CA ILE A 219 -8.43 -11.95 -10.66
C ILE A 219 -9.07 -12.89 -9.64
N ILE A 220 -8.30 -13.87 -9.13
CA ILE A 220 -8.79 -14.78 -8.08
C ILE A 220 -9.15 -13.97 -6.82
N ALA A 221 -8.29 -13.02 -6.43
CA ALA A 221 -8.56 -12.16 -5.28
C ALA A 221 -9.79 -11.28 -5.48
N ALA A 222 -9.96 -10.66 -6.64
CA ALA A 222 -11.13 -9.86 -6.96
C ALA A 222 -12.43 -10.69 -6.88
N PHE A 223 -12.40 -11.94 -7.34
CA PHE A 223 -13.53 -12.85 -7.21
C PHE A 223 -13.85 -13.18 -5.74
N VAL A 224 -12.81 -13.54 -4.96
CA VAL A 224 -12.96 -13.82 -3.51
C VAL A 224 -13.51 -12.60 -2.79
N ASP A 225 -12.98 -11.43 -3.09
CA ASP A 225 -13.40 -10.16 -2.49
C ASP A 225 -14.88 -9.87 -2.75
N ILE A 226 -15.32 -9.92 -4.02
CA ILE A 226 -16.72 -9.66 -4.38
C ILE A 226 -17.66 -10.66 -3.69
N VAL A 227 -17.32 -11.96 -3.71
CA VAL A 227 -18.16 -13.00 -3.07
C VAL A 227 -18.27 -12.77 -1.56
N LEU A 228 -17.18 -12.46 -0.91
CA LEU A 228 -17.17 -12.19 0.53
C LEU A 228 -17.90 -10.89 0.87
N ASN A 229 -17.74 -9.84 0.07
CA ASN A 229 -18.47 -8.59 0.25
C ASN A 229 -19.99 -8.79 0.16
N LEU A 230 -20.47 -9.54 -0.83
CA LEU A 230 -21.91 -9.86 -0.97
C LEU A 230 -22.49 -10.55 0.27
N TRP A 231 -21.68 -11.31 0.99
CA TRP A 231 -22.12 -12.06 2.18
C TRP A 231 -21.86 -11.32 3.49
N LEU A 232 -20.73 -10.61 3.63
CA LEU A 232 -20.30 -9.99 4.86
C LEU A 232 -20.84 -8.55 5.04
N ILE A 233 -20.94 -7.76 3.97
CA ILE A 233 -21.44 -6.38 4.07
C ILE A 233 -22.85 -6.32 4.64
N PRO A 234 -23.83 -7.14 4.21
CA PRO A 234 -25.18 -7.10 4.76
C PRO A 234 -25.25 -7.41 6.26
N LYS A 235 -24.25 -8.12 6.80
CA LYS A 235 -24.21 -8.55 8.20
C LYS A 235 -23.38 -7.64 9.10
N PHE A 236 -22.29 -7.12 8.56
CA PHE A 236 -21.24 -6.45 9.34
C PHE A 236 -20.83 -5.09 8.78
N ALA A 237 -21.52 -4.60 7.74
CA ALA A 237 -21.26 -3.29 7.12
C ALA A 237 -19.76 -3.05 6.83
N SER A 238 -19.17 -1.94 7.28
CA SER A 238 -17.77 -1.58 7.07
C SER A 238 -16.77 -2.62 7.61
N VAL A 239 -17.11 -3.30 8.70
CA VAL A 239 -16.32 -4.42 9.24
C VAL A 239 -16.32 -5.59 8.26
N GLY A 240 -17.47 -5.87 7.64
CA GLY A 240 -17.59 -6.91 6.62
C GLY A 240 -16.68 -6.68 5.41
N ALA A 241 -16.65 -5.45 4.89
CA ALA A 241 -15.75 -5.04 3.82
C ALA A 241 -14.27 -5.14 4.24
N ALA A 242 -13.94 -4.76 5.48
CA ALA A 242 -12.59 -4.89 6.01
C ALA A 242 -12.12 -6.36 6.10
N ILE A 243 -12.99 -7.27 6.45
CA ILE A 243 -12.68 -8.73 6.45
C ILE A 243 -12.52 -9.23 5.02
N ALA A 244 -13.39 -8.84 4.09
CA ALA A 244 -13.35 -9.28 2.70
C ALA A 244 -12.01 -8.91 2.04
N VAL A 245 -11.56 -7.65 2.15
CA VAL A 245 -10.29 -7.22 1.58
C VAL A 245 -9.09 -7.96 2.18
N VAL A 246 -9.08 -8.25 3.49
CA VAL A 246 -7.99 -9.03 4.12
C VAL A 246 -7.96 -10.46 3.59
N CYS A 247 -9.12 -11.10 3.44
CA CYS A 247 -9.23 -12.43 2.85
C CYS A 247 -8.82 -12.45 1.37
N ALA A 248 -9.17 -11.41 0.61
CA ALA A 248 -8.75 -11.26 -0.78
C ALA A 248 -7.21 -11.14 -0.90
N GLU A 249 -6.58 -10.31 -0.07
CA GLU A 249 -5.11 -10.17 -0.05
C GLU A 249 -4.42 -11.47 0.40
N PHE A 250 -5.02 -12.20 1.33
CA PHE A 250 -4.55 -13.54 1.69
C PHE A 250 -4.68 -14.53 0.54
N ALA A 251 -5.76 -14.47 -0.25
CA ALA A 251 -5.90 -15.27 -1.45
C ALA A 251 -4.84 -14.95 -2.51
N VAL A 252 -4.51 -13.66 -2.74
CA VAL A 252 -3.36 -13.27 -3.60
C VAL A 252 -2.09 -13.95 -3.10
N LEU A 253 -1.82 -13.85 -1.80
CA LEU A 253 -0.63 -14.43 -1.18
C LEU A 253 -0.55 -15.93 -1.42
N CYS A 254 -1.63 -16.68 -1.17
CA CYS A 254 -1.67 -18.14 -1.40
C CYS A 254 -1.40 -18.50 -2.86
N VAL A 255 -2.04 -17.80 -3.80
CA VAL A 255 -1.85 -18.06 -5.24
C VAL A 255 -0.43 -17.75 -5.67
N GLN A 256 0.13 -16.61 -5.24
CA GLN A 256 1.50 -16.23 -5.59
C GLN A 256 2.53 -17.16 -4.96
N ILE A 257 2.36 -17.58 -3.70
CA ILE A 257 3.21 -18.60 -3.05
C ILE A 257 3.25 -19.88 -3.89
N TYR A 258 2.09 -20.36 -4.34
CA TYR A 258 2.03 -21.54 -5.21
C TYR A 258 2.79 -21.34 -6.52
N MET A 259 2.67 -20.16 -7.15
CA MET A 259 3.30 -19.84 -8.42
C MET A 259 4.82 -19.67 -8.34
N VAL A 260 5.35 -19.19 -7.19
CA VAL A 260 6.78 -18.98 -6.96
C VAL A 260 7.42 -20.02 -6.02
N ARG A 261 6.77 -21.15 -5.83
CA ARG A 261 7.18 -22.20 -4.86
C ARG A 261 8.65 -22.63 -4.97
N SER A 262 9.24 -22.57 -6.17
CA SER A 262 10.66 -22.88 -6.41
C SER A 262 11.62 -21.89 -5.76
N TYR A 263 11.17 -20.70 -5.39
CA TYR A 263 11.96 -19.65 -4.74
C TYR A 263 11.75 -19.58 -3.21
N LEU A 264 10.73 -20.26 -2.66
CA LEU A 264 10.36 -20.14 -1.26
C LEU A 264 11.48 -20.56 -0.30
N GLY A 265 12.23 -21.62 -0.65
CA GLY A 265 13.36 -22.11 0.15
C GLY A 265 14.48 -21.08 0.34
N ILE A 266 14.50 -20.04 -0.49
CA ILE A 266 15.51 -18.99 -0.46
C ILE A 266 15.00 -17.76 0.29
N LEU A 267 13.70 -17.44 0.15
CA LEU A 267 13.09 -16.21 0.65
C LEU A 267 13.07 -16.07 2.17
N PHE A 268 12.96 -17.18 2.88
CA PHE A 268 12.76 -17.20 4.34
C PHE A 268 13.98 -17.62 5.13
N VAL A 269 15.15 -17.73 4.46
CA VAL A 269 16.42 -18.11 5.09
C VAL A 269 17.08 -16.87 5.69
N GLY A 270 17.59 -17.00 6.92
CA GLY A 270 18.38 -15.94 7.58
C GLY A 270 17.57 -14.82 8.21
N ILE A 271 16.23 -14.96 8.32
CA ILE A 271 15.40 -14.03 9.07
C ILE A 271 15.46 -14.40 10.56
N GLU A 272 15.80 -13.42 11.39
CA GLU A 272 15.88 -13.61 12.84
C GLU A 272 14.49 -13.47 13.49
N TYR A 273 13.56 -14.39 13.14
CA TYR A 273 12.17 -14.34 13.61
C TYR A 273 12.03 -14.18 15.13
N VAL A 274 12.87 -14.88 15.89
CA VAL A 274 12.83 -14.83 17.37
C VAL A 274 13.13 -13.42 17.87
N LYS A 275 14.14 -12.75 17.31
CA LYS A 275 14.46 -11.38 17.68
C LYS A 275 13.31 -10.43 17.33
N ILE A 276 12.75 -10.55 16.13
CA ILE A 276 11.61 -9.73 15.68
C ILE A 276 10.42 -9.92 16.64
N ILE A 277 10.06 -11.16 16.98
CA ILE A 277 8.93 -11.44 17.87
C ILE A 277 9.17 -10.88 19.28
N ILE A 278 10.38 -11.06 19.84
CA ILE A 278 10.72 -10.54 21.16
C ILE A 278 10.68 -9.00 21.15
N SER A 279 11.29 -8.34 20.16
CA SER A 279 11.28 -6.89 20.03
C SER A 279 9.84 -6.36 19.89
N LEU A 280 8.99 -7.03 19.11
CA LEU A 280 7.57 -6.68 18.95
C LEU A 280 6.81 -6.79 20.27
N ALA A 281 7.00 -7.90 21.01
CA ALA A 281 6.32 -8.10 22.27
C ALA A 281 6.77 -7.04 23.29
N LEU A 282 8.06 -6.79 23.41
CA LEU A 282 8.61 -5.79 24.33
C LEU A 282 8.11 -4.37 23.96
N SER A 283 8.21 -3.98 22.69
CA SER A 283 7.76 -2.67 22.27
C SER A 283 6.26 -2.47 22.46
N GLY A 284 5.45 -3.50 22.19
CA GLY A 284 4.01 -3.45 22.42
C GLY A 284 3.66 -3.32 23.91
N ILE A 285 4.27 -4.15 24.77
CA ILE A 285 4.04 -4.13 26.22
C ILE A 285 4.48 -2.79 26.81
N VAL A 286 5.71 -2.36 26.55
CA VAL A 286 6.25 -1.09 27.08
C VAL A 286 5.39 0.08 26.65
N SER A 287 5.03 0.17 25.37
CA SER A 287 4.22 1.26 24.85
C SER A 287 2.79 1.26 25.42
N TYR A 288 2.17 0.10 25.55
CA TYR A 288 0.83 -0.01 26.13
C TYR A 288 0.78 0.44 27.58
N PHE A 289 1.77 0.04 28.41
CA PHE A 289 1.82 0.43 29.82
C PHE A 289 2.26 1.88 30.02
N LEU A 290 3.09 2.45 29.18
CA LEU A 290 3.54 3.84 29.29
C LEU A 290 2.51 4.85 28.75
N TYR A 291 1.63 4.43 27.84
CA TYR A 291 0.67 5.31 27.18
C TYR A 291 -0.12 6.22 28.14
N PRO A 292 -0.69 5.73 29.27
CA PRO A 292 -1.46 6.57 30.19
C PRO A 292 -0.67 7.66 30.92
N PHE A 293 0.66 7.55 30.98
CA PHE A 293 1.54 8.41 31.77
C PHE A 293 2.21 9.54 30.99
N ILE A 294 2.05 9.60 29.64
CA ILE A 294 2.88 10.48 28.81
C ILE A 294 2.31 11.89 28.74
N SER A 295 1.08 12.09 28.32
CA SER A 295 0.49 13.43 28.10
C SER A 295 -1.03 13.41 28.11
N SER A 296 -1.62 14.57 28.44
CA SER A 296 -3.06 14.79 28.31
C SER A 296 -3.49 15.13 26.87
N TYR A 297 -2.55 15.54 26.02
CA TYR A 297 -2.84 15.88 24.62
C TYR A 297 -2.70 14.64 23.72
N LEU A 298 -3.81 14.21 23.15
CA LEU A 298 -3.92 12.95 22.36
C LEU A 298 -2.87 12.85 21.23
N ILE A 299 -2.68 13.91 20.45
CA ILE A 299 -1.70 13.94 19.33
C ILE A 299 -0.27 13.80 19.84
N VAL A 300 0.07 14.54 20.91
CA VAL A 300 1.42 14.51 21.49
C VAL A 300 1.70 13.13 22.09
N ASN A 301 0.70 12.57 22.78
CA ASN A 301 0.80 11.24 23.39
C ASN A 301 1.03 10.18 22.30
N LEU A 302 0.23 10.19 21.22
CA LEU A 302 0.38 9.24 20.11
C LEU A 302 1.76 9.37 19.42
N ALA A 303 2.27 10.59 19.25
CA ALA A 303 3.57 10.82 18.64
C ALA A 303 4.73 10.32 19.53
N ILE A 304 4.69 10.61 20.84
CA ILE A 304 5.72 10.17 21.79
C ILE A 304 5.71 8.65 21.90
N ILE A 305 4.53 8.02 22.00
CA ILE A 305 4.44 6.57 22.13
C ILE A 305 4.91 5.87 20.84
N ALA A 306 4.69 6.46 19.67
CA ALA A 306 5.22 5.93 18.41
C ALA A 306 6.77 5.96 18.39
N ILE A 307 7.37 7.02 18.92
CA ILE A 307 8.84 7.12 19.07
C ILE A 307 9.35 6.08 20.06
N ILE A 308 8.72 5.95 21.23
CA ILE A 308 9.10 4.96 22.25
C ILE A 308 8.98 3.54 21.67
N PHE A 309 7.85 3.23 21.01
CA PHE A 309 7.64 1.95 20.34
C PHE A 309 8.76 1.65 19.34
N GLY A 310 9.12 2.63 18.50
CA GLY A 310 10.19 2.48 17.52
C GLY A 310 11.57 2.27 18.16
N ILE A 311 11.91 3.02 19.22
CA ILE A 311 13.20 2.89 19.93
C ILE A 311 13.32 1.52 20.64
N VAL A 312 12.25 1.04 21.26
CA VAL A 312 12.26 -0.26 21.95
C VAL A 312 12.29 -1.41 20.95
N TYR A 313 11.71 -1.22 19.76
CA TYR A 313 11.70 -2.22 18.71
C TYR A 313 13.07 -2.41 18.05
N LEU A 314 13.82 -1.33 17.79
CA LEU A 314 15.15 -1.34 17.14
C LEU A 314 16.26 -1.85 18.07
#